data_266a105e68f886f7328cbda9afd9cd77
#
_entry.id   266a105e68f886f7328cbda9afd9cd77
#
_cell.length_a   1.000
_cell.length_b   1.000
_cell.length_c   1.000
_cell.angle_alpha   90.00
_cell.angle_beta   90.00
_cell.angle_gamma   90.00
#
_symmetry.space_group_name_H-M   'P 1'
#
loop_
_entity.id
_entity.type
_entity.pdbx_description
1 polymer ?
#
loop_
_entity_poly.entity_id
_entity_poly.type
_entity_poly.pdbx_seq_one_letter_code
_entity_poly.pdbx_strand_id
1 'polypeptide(L)'
;MRRIVFCMLVCLFVLSGVSIAQDRGRPPDEIENLPRGKWWRMPEVASELKISSDEQGTLDDLYYKHRNQMIDHKGELKKGQLALEQFIENENLDESACKDQFQKVLESRNKISTERYNFLIEVRKLLGFERFLQLKPKFYELGRGKSRKDGDRRKLRR
;
A
#
# COMPACT_ATOMS: atom_id res chain seq x y z
N MET A 1 64.60 -6.12 -15.91
CA MET A 1 63.61 -6.95 -15.14
C MET A 1 63.00 -6.23 -13.91
N ARG A 2 62.94 -4.88 -13.92
CA ARG A 2 62.39 -4.10 -12.78
C ARG A 2 61.11 -3.30 -13.11
N ARG A 3 60.50 -3.48 -14.29
CA ARG A 3 59.34 -2.74 -14.77
C ARG A 3 58.04 -3.56 -14.89
N ILE A 4 58.10 -4.87 -14.63
CA ILE A 4 56.95 -5.78 -14.77
C ILE A 4 56.26 -6.04 -13.41
N VAL A 5 56.91 -5.77 -12.30
CA VAL A 5 56.38 -6.02 -10.94
C VAL A 5 55.42 -4.90 -10.46
N PHE A 6 55.44 -3.72 -11.11
CA PHE A 6 54.63 -2.58 -10.68
C PHE A 6 53.19 -2.55 -11.27
N CYS A 7 52.94 -3.36 -12.28
CA CYS A 7 51.59 -3.45 -12.88
C CYS A 7 50.65 -4.46 -12.23
N MET A 8 51.10 -5.35 -11.36
CA MET A 8 50.26 -6.39 -10.74
C MET A 8 49.68 -5.98 -9.39
N LEU A 9 50.02 -4.81 -8.86
CA LEU A 9 49.57 -4.36 -7.52
C LEU A 9 48.42 -3.34 -7.57
N VAL A 10 47.97 -2.92 -8.75
CA VAL A 10 46.89 -1.95 -8.92
C VAL A 10 45.50 -2.60 -9.20
N CYS A 11 45.44 -3.89 -9.53
CA CYS A 11 44.20 -4.58 -9.85
C CYS A 11 43.44 -5.19 -8.66
N LEU A 12 43.86 -4.97 -7.41
CA LEU A 12 43.29 -5.60 -6.22
C LEU A 12 42.42 -4.67 -5.34
N PHE A 13 42.04 -3.49 -5.83
CA PHE A 13 41.32 -2.51 -4.98
C PHE A 13 40.00 -1.97 -5.57
N VAL A 14 39.34 -2.70 -6.46
CA VAL A 14 38.02 -2.29 -6.95
C VAL A 14 37.01 -3.42 -6.82
N LEU A 15 36.92 -4.03 -5.63
CA LEU A 15 35.81 -4.84 -5.19
C LEU A 15 35.22 -4.26 -3.88
N SER A 16 35.15 -2.93 -3.82
CA SER A 16 34.29 -2.26 -2.85
C SER A 16 32.87 -2.54 -3.31
N GLY A 17 32.25 -3.57 -2.75
CA GLY A 17 30.86 -3.89 -2.95
C GLY A 17 30.02 -2.65 -2.70
N VAL A 18 29.42 -2.12 -3.76
CA VAL A 18 28.28 -1.23 -3.63
C VAL A 18 27.18 -2.09 -3.01
N SER A 19 27.14 -2.10 -1.68
CA SER A 19 25.97 -2.57 -0.97
C SER A 19 24.84 -1.65 -1.41
N ILE A 20 24.05 -2.09 -2.36
CA ILE A 20 22.75 -1.52 -2.62
C ILE A 20 22.03 -1.70 -1.28
N ALA A 21 22.00 -0.63 -0.50
CA ALA A 21 21.17 -0.53 0.69
C ALA A 21 19.73 -0.69 0.18
N GLN A 22 19.27 -1.92 0.22
CA GLN A 22 17.88 -2.27 0.01
C GLN A 22 17.11 -1.42 1.01
N ASP A 23 16.24 -0.55 0.51
CA ASP A 23 15.35 0.32 1.29
C ASP A 23 14.49 -0.54 2.24
N ARG A 24 15.08 -0.93 3.36
CA ARG A 24 14.46 -1.73 4.44
C ARG A 24 13.89 -0.87 5.55
N GLY A 25 13.62 0.40 5.29
CA GLY A 25 13.40 1.31 6.39
C GLY A 25 12.33 2.37 6.22
N ARG A 26 11.52 2.35 5.16
CA ARG A 26 10.35 3.23 5.17
C ARG A 26 9.32 2.59 6.10
N PRO A 27 9.00 3.21 7.25
CA PRO A 27 7.86 2.73 8.03
C PRO A 27 6.66 2.73 7.06
N PRO A 28 5.92 1.63 6.98
CA PRO A 28 4.74 1.60 6.14
C PRO A 28 3.85 2.74 6.59
N ASP A 29 3.48 3.60 5.66
CA ASP A 29 2.58 4.72 5.94
C ASP A 29 1.37 4.15 6.71
N GLU A 30 1.10 4.68 7.89
CA GLU A 30 0.04 4.17 8.81
C GLU A 30 -1.30 3.99 8.08
N ILE A 31 -1.53 4.80 7.05
CA ILE A 31 -2.71 4.78 6.18
C ILE A 31 -2.73 3.54 5.27
N GLU A 32 -1.58 3.03 4.83
CA GLU A 32 -1.51 1.83 3.98
C GLU A 32 -1.79 0.54 4.75
N ASN A 33 -1.59 0.55 6.07
CA ASN A 33 -1.75 -0.60 6.97
C ASN A 33 -3.13 -0.70 7.62
N LEU A 34 -4.12 0.06 7.16
CA LEU A 34 -5.48 -0.13 7.63
C LEU A 34 -5.91 -1.60 7.48
N PRO A 35 -6.46 -2.20 8.55
CA PRO A 35 -6.90 -3.58 8.50
C PRO A 35 -7.92 -3.76 7.39
N ARG A 36 -7.67 -4.73 6.52
CA ARG A 36 -8.59 -5.05 5.45
C ARG A 36 -9.70 -5.94 5.99
N GLY A 37 -10.95 -5.58 5.75
CA GLY A 37 -12.11 -6.35 6.15
C GLY A 37 -12.76 -5.80 7.42
N LYS A 38 -13.72 -6.57 7.94
CA LYS A 38 -14.56 -6.18 9.08
C LYS A 38 -13.94 -6.66 10.38
N TRP A 39 -12.83 -6.06 10.80
CA TRP A 39 -12.10 -6.42 12.02
C TRP A 39 -12.96 -6.22 13.31
N TRP A 40 -13.92 -5.29 13.27
CA TRP A 40 -14.86 -5.04 14.38
C TRP A 40 -15.85 -6.20 14.61
N ARG A 41 -15.97 -7.14 13.68
CA ARG A 41 -16.74 -8.38 13.82
C ARG A 41 -15.91 -9.53 14.43
N MET A 42 -14.62 -9.34 14.67
CA MET A 42 -13.78 -10.32 15.36
C MET A 42 -14.09 -10.23 16.86
N PRO A 43 -14.48 -11.36 17.52
CA PRO A 43 -14.92 -11.33 18.92
C PRO A 43 -13.88 -10.73 19.87
N GLU A 44 -12.60 -11.04 19.65
CA GLU A 44 -11.50 -10.55 20.47
C GLU A 44 -11.38 -9.02 20.37
N VAL A 45 -11.45 -8.46 19.15
CA VAL A 45 -11.36 -7.02 18.92
C VAL A 45 -12.58 -6.29 19.41
N ALA A 46 -13.79 -6.83 19.15
CA ALA A 46 -15.04 -6.24 19.57
C ALA A 46 -15.14 -6.17 21.11
N SER A 47 -14.74 -7.24 21.80
CA SER A 47 -14.75 -7.32 23.26
C SER A 47 -13.72 -6.34 23.88
N GLU A 48 -12.49 -6.33 23.37
CA GLU A 48 -11.43 -5.48 23.92
C GLU A 48 -11.72 -3.98 23.75
N LEU A 49 -12.23 -3.60 22.57
CA LEU A 49 -12.61 -2.20 22.29
C LEU A 49 -14.01 -1.85 22.77
N LYS A 50 -14.72 -2.80 23.38
CA LYS A 50 -16.12 -2.63 23.87
C LYS A 50 -17.03 -2.05 22.78
N ILE A 51 -16.97 -2.62 21.57
CA ILE A 51 -17.78 -2.17 20.42
C ILE A 51 -19.18 -2.72 20.58
N SER A 52 -20.18 -1.83 20.67
CA SER A 52 -21.59 -2.22 20.78
C SER A 52 -22.14 -2.78 19.45
N SER A 53 -23.30 -3.44 19.50
CA SER A 53 -24.01 -3.94 18.31
C SER A 53 -24.35 -2.80 17.34
N ASP A 54 -24.75 -1.64 17.86
CA ASP A 54 -25.12 -0.48 17.05
C ASP A 54 -23.90 0.13 16.37
N GLU A 55 -22.76 0.21 17.09
CA GLU A 55 -21.49 0.64 16.53
C GLU A 55 -20.98 -0.33 15.46
N GLN A 56 -21.17 -1.65 15.65
CA GLN A 56 -20.84 -2.64 14.61
C GLN A 56 -21.70 -2.45 13.36
N GLY A 57 -22.98 -2.15 13.52
CA GLY A 57 -23.86 -1.81 12.40
C GLY A 57 -23.38 -0.58 11.64
N THR A 58 -23.08 0.49 12.35
CA THR A 58 -22.55 1.73 11.77
C THR A 58 -21.21 1.51 11.04
N LEU A 59 -20.30 0.69 11.62
CA LEU A 59 -19.04 0.33 10.97
C LEU A 59 -19.27 -0.52 9.71
N ASP A 60 -20.30 -1.35 9.69
CA ASP A 60 -20.68 -2.12 8.50
C ASP A 60 -21.14 -1.19 7.37
N ASP A 61 -21.97 -0.20 7.67
CA ASP A 61 -22.47 0.77 6.68
C ASP A 61 -21.33 1.63 6.13
N LEU A 62 -20.47 2.16 7.00
CA LEU A 62 -19.26 2.88 6.60
C LEU A 62 -18.35 2.04 5.71
N TYR A 63 -18.16 0.77 6.07
CA TYR A 63 -17.33 -0.15 5.28
C TYR A 63 -17.91 -0.38 3.88
N TYR A 64 -19.22 -0.62 3.75
CA TYR A 64 -19.81 -0.85 2.44
C TYR A 64 -19.77 0.41 1.57
N LYS A 65 -20.07 1.59 2.16
CA LYS A 65 -19.92 2.87 1.47
C LYS A 65 -18.50 3.06 0.94
N HIS A 66 -17.52 2.94 1.83
CA HIS A 66 -16.10 3.05 1.49
C HIS A 66 -15.68 2.02 0.43
N ARG A 67 -16.13 0.77 0.57
CA ARG A 67 -15.76 -0.29 -0.37
C ARG A 67 -16.28 -0.05 -1.78
N ASN A 68 -17.50 0.46 -1.92
CA ASN A 68 -18.06 0.83 -3.22
C ASN A 68 -17.23 1.92 -3.88
N GLN A 69 -16.93 3.02 -3.17
CA GLN A 69 -16.08 4.11 -3.67
C GLN A 69 -14.68 3.61 -4.07
N MET A 70 -14.11 2.69 -3.28
CA MET A 70 -12.81 2.08 -3.60
C MET A 70 -12.84 1.18 -4.84
N ILE A 71 -13.96 0.53 -5.14
CA ILE A 71 -14.15 -0.26 -6.38
C ILE A 71 -14.13 0.70 -7.56
N ASP A 72 -14.88 1.78 -7.49
CA ASP A 72 -14.98 2.78 -8.56
C ASP A 72 -13.63 3.44 -8.84
N HIS A 73 -12.96 3.95 -7.80
CA HIS A 73 -11.64 4.59 -7.95
C HIS A 73 -10.56 3.65 -8.48
N LYS A 74 -10.58 2.38 -8.08
CA LYS A 74 -9.65 1.37 -8.63
C LYS A 74 -9.97 1.04 -10.09
N GLY A 75 -11.25 1.04 -10.45
CA GLY A 75 -11.69 0.90 -11.83
C GLY A 75 -11.19 2.06 -12.71
N GLU A 76 -11.37 3.31 -12.24
CA GLU A 76 -10.84 4.51 -12.89
C GLU A 76 -9.32 4.44 -13.07
N LEU A 77 -8.60 4.10 -11.99
CA LEU A 77 -7.15 3.94 -12.03
C LEU A 77 -6.73 2.92 -13.09
N LYS A 78 -7.38 1.75 -13.11
CA LYS A 78 -7.02 0.68 -14.06
C LYS A 78 -7.29 1.10 -15.52
N LYS A 79 -8.42 1.75 -15.78
CA LYS A 79 -8.74 2.30 -17.10
C LYS A 79 -7.74 3.38 -17.52
N GLY A 80 -7.39 4.27 -16.58
CA GLY A 80 -6.41 5.33 -16.83
C GLY A 80 -5.01 4.81 -17.14
N GLN A 81 -4.59 3.75 -16.45
CA GLN A 81 -3.30 3.07 -16.73
C GLN A 81 -3.29 2.42 -18.11
N LEU A 82 -4.37 1.72 -18.48
CA LEU A 82 -4.48 1.11 -19.80
C LEU A 82 -4.46 2.16 -20.92
N ALA A 83 -5.17 3.28 -20.74
CA ALA A 83 -5.13 4.37 -21.71
C ALA A 83 -3.72 4.98 -21.84
N LEU A 84 -2.98 5.13 -20.73
CA LEU A 84 -1.60 5.60 -20.76
C LEU A 84 -0.69 4.63 -21.53
N GLU A 85 -0.86 3.33 -21.31
CA GLU A 85 -0.14 2.27 -22.03
C GLU A 85 -0.39 2.38 -23.54
N GLN A 86 -1.65 2.54 -23.96
CA GLN A 86 -2.03 2.73 -25.38
C GLN A 86 -1.41 3.99 -26.00
N PHE A 87 -1.31 5.11 -25.26
CA PHE A 87 -0.64 6.32 -25.75
C PHE A 87 0.86 6.10 -25.96
N ILE A 88 1.52 5.37 -25.05
CA ILE A 88 2.96 5.11 -25.11
C ILE A 88 3.30 4.11 -26.24
N GLU A 89 2.42 3.15 -26.52
CA GLU A 89 2.58 2.14 -27.56
C GLU A 89 2.22 2.64 -28.97
N ASN A 90 1.70 3.86 -29.10
CA ASN A 90 1.33 4.42 -30.38
C ASN A 90 2.59 4.75 -31.20
N GLU A 91 2.61 4.35 -32.47
CA GLU A 91 3.72 4.65 -33.41
C GLU A 91 4.01 6.16 -33.48
N ASN A 92 2.95 6.99 -33.45
CA ASN A 92 3.07 8.44 -33.40
C ASN A 92 2.90 8.91 -31.96
N LEU A 93 4.00 8.95 -31.19
CA LEU A 93 4.00 9.34 -29.79
C LEU A 93 3.60 10.83 -29.64
N ASP A 94 2.49 11.07 -28.95
CA ASP A 94 2.10 12.40 -28.47
C ASP A 94 2.51 12.54 -26.98
N GLU A 95 3.64 13.21 -26.75
CA GLU A 95 4.14 13.44 -25.39
C GLU A 95 3.18 14.24 -24.52
N SER A 96 2.45 15.21 -25.09
CA SER A 96 1.50 16.03 -24.34
C SER A 96 0.33 15.20 -23.85
N ALA A 97 -0.27 14.40 -24.74
CA ALA A 97 -1.35 13.49 -24.38
C ALA A 97 -0.90 12.43 -23.34
N CYS A 98 0.33 11.91 -23.45
CA CYS A 98 0.91 11.02 -22.45
C CYS A 98 1.02 11.68 -21.07
N LYS A 99 1.53 12.92 -21.00
CA LYS A 99 1.66 13.68 -19.75
C LYS A 99 0.29 13.96 -19.12
N ASP A 100 -0.68 14.39 -19.90
CA ASP A 100 -2.03 14.64 -19.42
C ASP A 100 -2.69 13.36 -18.89
N GLN A 101 -2.53 12.25 -19.60
CA GLN A 101 -3.06 10.96 -19.14
C GLN A 101 -2.36 10.47 -17.87
N PHE A 102 -1.05 10.71 -17.76
CA PHE A 102 -0.30 10.38 -16.54
C PHE A 102 -0.82 11.18 -15.33
N GLN A 103 -1.14 12.46 -15.48
CA GLN A 103 -1.74 13.26 -14.42
C GLN A 103 -3.08 12.69 -13.96
N LYS A 104 -3.94 12.24 -14.87
CA LYS A 104 -5.21 11.55 -14.53
C LYS A 104 -4.98 10.26 -13.74
N VAL A 105 -3.92 9.52 -14.06
CA VAL A 105 -3.52 8.32 -13.29
C VAL A 105 -3.10 8.70 -11.86
N LEU A 106 -2.33 9.79 -11.70
CA LEU A 106 -1.93 10.30 -10.37
C LEU A 106 -3.15 10.76 -9.56
N GLU A 107 -4.08 11.48 -10.17
CA GLU A 107 -5.33 11.89 -9.52
C GLU A 107 -6.15 10.69 -9.04
N SER A 108 -6.28 9.65 -9.85
CA SER A 108 -6.99 8.42 -9.47
C SER A 108 -6.30 7.70 -8.30
N ARG A 109 -4.97 7.69 -8.23
CA ARG A 109 -4.21 7.19 -7.07
C ARG A 109 -4.48 8.02 -5.82
N ASN A 110 -4.51 9.34 -5.97
CA ASN A 110 -4.80 10.25 -4.86
C ASN A 110 -6.21 10.04 -4.32
N LYS A 111 -7.23 9.86 -5.17
CA LYS A 111 -8.60 9.53 -4.75
C LYS A 111 -8.64 8.26 -3.89
N ILE A 112 -7.90 7.22 -4.27
CA ILE A 112 -7.81 5.98 -3.50
C ILE A 112 -7.19 6.22 -2.12
N SER A 113 -6.12 7.00 -2.03
CA SER A 113 -5.46 7.31 -0.76
C SER A 113 -6.34 8.18 0.14
N THR A 114 -7.00 9.18 -0.44
CA THR A 114 -7.94 10.07 0.25
C THR A 114 -9.12 9.28 0.81
N GLU A 115 -9.69 8.34 0.03
CA GLU A 115 -10.82 7.54 0.48
C GLU A 115 -10.45 6.62 1.64
N ARG A 116 -9.25 6.04 1.64
CA ARG A 116 -8.73 5.28 2.79
C ARG A 116 -8.61 6.14 4.03
N TYR A 117 -8.10 7.37 3.87
CA TYR A 117 -7.94 8.30 4.98
C TYR A 117 -9.29 8.75 5.54
N ASN A 118 -10.26 9.01 4.68
CA ASN A 118 -11.63 9.37 5.09
C ASN A 118 -12.26 8.25 5.93
N PHE A 119 -12.15 7.00 5.49
CA PHE A 119 -12.60 5.86 6.27
C PHE A 119 -11.96 5.81 7.66
N LEU A 120 -10.64 6.03 7.75
CA LEU A 120 -9.93 6.08 9.02
C LEU A 120 -10.47 7.17 9.95
N ILE A 121 -10.74 8.36 9.41
CA ILE A 121 -11.33 9.48 10.15
C ILE A 121 -12.71 9.12 10.68
N GLU A 122 -13.57 8.52 9.86
CA GLU A 122 -14.92 8.11 10.29
C GLU A 122 -14.85 7.05 11.40
N VAL A 123 -13.98 6.06 11.29
CA VAL A 123 -13.70 5.08 12.35
C VAL A 123 -13.24 5.79 13.63
N ARG A 124 -12.32 6.77 13.51
CA ARG A 124 -11.81 7.54 14.64
C ARG A 124 -12.92 8.37 15.34
N LYS A 125 -13.81 8.96 14.57
CA LYS A 125 -14.96 9.70 15.11
C LYS A 125 -15.91 8.79 15.88
N LEU A 126 -16.22 7.62 15.33
CA LEU A 126 -17.14 6.66 15.92
C LEU A 126 -16.59 6.06 17.24
N LEU A 127 -15.34 5.60 17.22
CA LEU A 127 -14.74 4.94 18.38
C LEU A 127 -14.32 5.92 19.49
N GLY A 128 -14.08 7.16 19.17
CA GLY A 128 -13.46 8.12 20.10
C GLY A 128 -11.95 7.93 20.24
N PHE A 129 -11.30 8.83 20.98
CA PHE A 129 -9.82 8.91 21.06
C PHE A 129 -9.20 7.65 21.67
N GLU A 130 -9.65 7.26 22.84
CA GLU A 130 -9.04 6.19 23.64
C GLU A 130 -9.12 4.84 22.92
N ARG A 131 -10.31 4.46 22.43
CA ARG A 131 -10.50 3.17 21.73
C ARG A 131 -9.76 3.14 20.39
N PHE A 132 -9.66 4.28 19.72
CA PHE A 132 -8.89 4.37 18.48
C PHE A 132 -7.38 4.19 18.74
N LEU A 133 -6.83 4.74 19.84
CA LEU A 133 -5.43 4.50 20.22
C LEU A 133 -5.17 3.03 20.55
N GLN A 134 -6.13 2.34 21.19
CA GLN A 134 -6.04 0.91 21.45
C GLN A 134 -6.10 0.07 20.16
N LEU A 135 -6.84 0.54 19.15
CA LEU A 135 -6.93 -0.13 17.85
C LEU A 135 -5.64 0.01 17.01
N LYS A 136 -4.92 1.12 17.15
CA LYS A 136 -3.76 1.46 16.32
C LYS A 136 -2.67 0.37 16.26
N PRO A 137 -2.18 -0.21 17.36
CA PRO A 137 -1.20 -1.30 17.31
C PRO A 137 -1.72 -2.56 16.62
N LYS A 138 -3.03 -2.82 16.71
CA LYS A 138 -3.66 -3.97 16.05
C LYS A 138 -3.69 -3.85 14.52
N PHE A 139 -3.65 -2.66 13.96
CA PHE A 139 -3.53 -2.46 12.52
C PHE A 139 -2.30 -3.16 11.95
N TYR A 140 -1.18 -3.12 12.65
CA TYR A 140 0.05 -3.79 12.24
C TYR A 140 -0.05 -5.31 12.33
N GLU A 141 -0.70 -5.83 13.36
CA GLU A 141 -0.89 -7.29 13.55
C GLU A 141 -1.85 -7.86 12.51
N LEU A 142 -3.01 -7.22 12.33
CA LEU A 142 -4.04 -7.62 11.37
C LEU A 142 -3.57 -7.49 9.91
N GLY A 143 -2.72 -6.50 9.61
CA GLY A 143 -2.09 -6.33 8.30
C GLY A 143 -1.04 -7.39 7.98
N ARG A 144 -0.19 -7.75 8.96
CA ARG A 144 0.87 -8.75 8.82
C ARG A 144 0.36 -10.18 8.66
N GLY A 145 -0.73 -10.53 9.34
CA GLY A 145 -1.28 -11.89 9.31
C GLY A 145 -1.71 -12.36 7.90
N LYS A 146 -2.06 -11.43 7.02
CA LYS A 146 -2.49 -11.73 5.66
C LYS A 146 -1.34 -11.86 4.67
N SER A 147 -0.27 -11.08 4.85
CA SER A 147 0.92 -11.16 3.99
C SER A 147 1.63 -12.52 4.11
N ARG A 148 1.64 -13.13 5.30
CA ARG A 148 2.20 -14.48 5.50
C ARG A 148 1.38 -15.57 4.79
N LYS A 149 0.03 -15.51 4.86
CA LYS A 149 -0.84 -16.50 4.22
C LYS A 149 -0.80 -16.43 2.69
N ASP A 150 -0.65 -15.26 2.10
CA ASP A 150 -0.54 -15.10 0.65
C ASP A 150 0.84 -15.54 0.12
N GLY A 151 1.90 -15.36 0.90
CA GLY A 151 3.25 -15.87 0.59
C GLY A 151 3.31 -17.41 0.57
N ASP A 152 2.65 -18.04 1.52
CA ASP A 152 2.60 -19.51 1.63
C ASP A 152 1.77 -20.16 0.52
N ARG A 153 0.64 -19.53 0.13
CA ARG A 153 -0.18 -19.99 -1.01
C ARG A 153 0.54 -19.89 -2.35
N ARG A 154 1.45 -18.93 -2.52
CA ARG A 154 2.26 -18.82 -3.75
C ARG A 154 3.35 -19.89 -3.82
N LYS A 155 3.89 -20.31 -2.67
CA LYS A 155 4.89 -21.41 -2.61
C LYS A 155 4.28 -22.79 -2.91
N LEU A 156 3.01 -23.01 -2.56
CA LEU A 156 2.30 -24.26 -2.82
C LEU A 156 1.79 -24.43 -4.27
N ARG A 157 1.91 -23.38 -5.11
CA ARG A 157 1.51 -23.41 -6.54
C ARG A 157 2.68 -23.50 -7.50
N ARG A 158 3.89 -23.69 -7.01
CA ARG A 158 5.11 -23.97 -7.80
C ARG A 158 5.54 -25.41 -7.62
#